data_fdeb633ebe9118577b9f1c378d9f5e9a
#
_entry.id   fdeb633ebe9118577b9f1c378d9f5e9a
#
_cell.length_a   1.000
_cell.length_b   1.000
_cell.length_c   1.000
_cell.angle_alpha   90.00
_cell.angle_beta   90.00
_cell.angle_gamma   90.00
#
_symmetry.space_group_name_H-M   'P 1'
#
loop_
_entity.id
_entity.type
_entity.pdbx_description
1 polymer ?
#
loop_
_entity_poly.entity_id
_entity_poly.type
_entity_poly.pdbx_seq_one_letter_code
_entity_poly.pdbx_strand_id
1 'polypeptide(L)'
;NYLFPNFFNFSSINKKLPKVKFKIITALSMFYDLENPNSFLKDSSKLLHKEGVILIEHADLFSIIKNNIFDTFCHEHWEYYSSKVIIDMVKKHNLRVFDHKFNDINGGSSQYFICHKNAKYVTKRSIKNILAIEKKFQITNIITYKIFFKKIHEIKKKLLNKINIILKNKKIIHGYGASTKGNVLLQYFGIDKNQIQYIADRNPLKFNKFTPGTCIKIISEKISRKLRPDYYLVL
;
A
#
# COMPACT_ATOMS: atom_id res chain seq x y z
N ASN A 1 12.33 8.31 -25.13
CA ASN A 1 12.05 8.20 -23.69
C ASN A 1 12.89 9.25 -22.96
N TYR A 2 12.25 9.99 -22.06
CA TYR A 2 12.92 11.00 -21.24
C TYR A 2 12.90 10.55 -19.78
N LEU A 3 14.05 10.53 -19.12
CA LEU A 3 14.17 10.36 -17.68
C LEU A 3 14.32 11.73 -17.02
N PHE A 4 13.50 11.98 -16.01
CA PHE A 4 13.59 13.15 -15.14
C PHE A 4 14.03 12.69 -13.76
N PRO A 5 15.30 12.81 -13.37
CA PRO A 5 15.83 12.32 -12.09
C PRO A 5 15.50 13.26 -10.93
N ASN A 6 14.34 13.86 -10.94
CA ASN A 6 13.83 14.79 -9.92
C ASN A 6 12.40 14.41 -9.53
N PHE A 7 11.95 14.92 -8.39
CA PHE A 7 10.54 14.80 -8.01
C PHE A 7 9.63 15.39 -9.08
N PHE A 8 8.47 14.75 -9.27
CA PHE A 8 7.46 15.22 -10.22
C PHE A 8 7.00 16.63 -9.85
N ASN A 9 7.22 17.59 -10.73
CA ASN A 9 6.70 18.95 -10.61
C ASN A 9 6.59 19.64 -11.99
N PHE A 10 5.63 20.55 -12.08
CA PHE A 10 5.37 21.29 -13.32
C PHE A 10 6.60 22.06 -13.81
N SER A 11 7.29 22.76 -12.92
CA SER A 11 8.40 23.64 -13.29
C SER A 11 9.54 22.90 -13.98
N SER A 12 10.00 21.80 -13.39
CA SER A 12 11.09 20.97 -13.94
C SER A 12 10.71 20.35 -15.29
N ILE A 13 9.47 19.85 -15.41
CA ILE A 13 8.99 19.21 -16.64
C ILE A 13 8.82 20.27 -17.74
N ASN A 14 8.18 21.41 -17.45
CA ASN A 14 7.95 22.46 -18.42
C ASN A 14 9.24 23.13 -18.91
N LYS A 15 10.29 23.18 -18.07
CA LYS A 15 11.62 23.67 -18.48
C LYS A 15 12.25 22.78 -19.55
N LYS A 16 12.11 21.44 -19.44
CA LYS A 16 12.67 20.48 -20.40
C LYS A 16 11.76 20.22 -21.59
N LEU A 17 10.45 20.29 -21.39
CA LEU A 17 9.42 20.03 -22.40
C LEU A 17 8.42 21.19 -22.40
N PRO A 18 8.79 22.37 -22.90
CA PRO A 18 7.93 23.55 -22.85
C PRO A 18 6.64 23.34 -23.66
N LYS A 19 5.51 23.78 -23.08
CA LYS A 19 4.16 23.68 -23.68
C LYS A 19 3.62 22.26 -23.91
N VAL A 20 4.36 21.21 -23.53
CA VAL A 20 3.87 19.81 -23.66
C VAL A 20 2.72 19.56 -22.69
N LYS A 21 1.68 18.90 -23.20
CA LYS A 21 0.54 18.40 -22.41
C LYS A 21 0.44 16.90 -22.59
N PHE A 22 0.33 16.18 -21.49
CA PHE A 22 0.25 14.72 -21.50
C PHE A 22 -1.20 14.23 -21.61
N LYS A 23 -1.45 13.29 -22.50
CA LYS A 23 -2.76 12.62 -22.59
C LYS A 23 -2.99 11.64 -21.44
N ILE A 24 -1.91 11.07 -20.90
CA ILE A 24 -1.97 10.13 -19.78
C ILE A 24 -0.89 10.51 -18.77
N ILE A 25 -1.27 10.59 -17.51
CA ILE A 25 -0.37 10.71 -16.35
C ILE A 25 -0.72 9.56 -15.42
N THR A 26 0.26 8.77 -14.96
CA THR A 26 0.02 7.65 -14.05
C THR A 26 0.79 7.84 -12.75
N ALA A 27 0.14 7.49 -11.64
CA ALA A 27 0.72 7.42 -10.30
C ALA A 27 0.28 6.10 -9.67
N LEU A 28 1.12 5.06 -9.80
CA LEU A 28 0.79 3.70 -9.40
C LEU A 28 1.59 3.33 -8.15
N SER A 29 0.90 2.99 -7.06
CA SER A 29 1.48 2.59 -5.77
C SER A 29 2.50 3.59 -5.22
N MET A 30 2.23 4.91 -5.36
CA MET A 30 3.13 5.98 -4.88
C MET A 30 2.41 7.21 -4.33
N PHE A 31 1.09 7.36 -4.59
CA PHE A 31 0.36 8.57 -4.23
C PHE A 31 0.25 8.76 -2.71
N TYR A 32 0.18 7.66 -1.95
CA TYR A 32 0.14 7.63 -0.49
C TYR A 32 1.50 7.91 0.18
N ASP A 33 2.59 7.94 -0.59
CA ASP A 33 3.95 8.24 -0.12
C ASP A 33 4.32 9.72 -0.32
N LEU A 34 3.41 10.51 -0.89
CA LEU A 34 3.68 11.92 -1.17
C LEU A 34 3.52 12.78 0.08
N GLU A 35 4.54 13.55 0.42
CA GLU A 35 4.45 14.57 1.48
C GLU A 35 3.40 15.64 1.16
N ASN A 36 3.22 15.98 -0.12
CA ASN A 36 2.24 16.97 -0.57
C ASN A 36 1.46 16.51 -1.80
N PRO A 37 0.43 15.68 -1.63
CA PRO A 37 -0.41 15.17 -2.71
C PRO A 37 -1.18 16.29 -3.45
N ASN A 38 -1.50 17.39 -2.76
CA ASN A 38 -2.14 18.54 -3.41
C ASN A 38 -1.22 19.22 -4.42
N SER A 39 0.08 19.33 -4.16
CA SER A 39 1.06 19.84 -5.12
C SER A 39 1.13 18.96 -6.36
N PHE A 40 1.18 17.63 -6.17
CA PHE A 40 1.14 16.66 -7.26
C PHE A 40 -0.10 16.84 -8.15
N LEU A 41 -1.29 16.94 -7.56
CA LEU A 41 -2.55 17.13 -8.30
C LEU A 41 -2.59 18.48 -9.03
N LYS A 42 -2.14 19.55 -8.38
CA LYS A 42 -2.02 20.90 -8.98
C LYS A 42 -1.10 20.89 -10.21
N ASP A 43 0.05 20.26 -10.11
CA ASP A 43 1.02 20.21 -11.20
C ASP A 43 0.59 19.21 -12.29
N SER A 44 -0.02 18.10 -11.92
CA SER A 44 -0.67 17.20 -12.88
C SER A 44 -1.75 17.91 -13.68
N SER A 45 -2.60 18.72 -13.04
CA SER A 45 -3.64 19.50 -13.72
C SER A 45 -3.05 20.46 -14.76
N LYS A 46 -1.91 21.11 -14.45
CA LYS A 46 -1.22 22.00 -15.40
C LYS A 46 -0.60 21.24 -16.59
N LEU A 47 -0.12 20.02 -16.36
CA LEU A 47 0.55 19.19 -17.36
C LEU A 47 -0.43 18.36 -18.20
N LEU A 48 -1.63 18.16 -17.71
CA LEU A 48 -2.64 17.33 -18.39
C LEU A 48 -3.20 18.02 -19.64
N HIS A 49 -3.31 17.24 -20.73
CA HIS A 49 -4.03 17.68 -21.92
C HIS A 49 -5.53 17.88 -21.61
N LYS A 50 -6.23 18.77 -22.32
CA LYS A 50 -7.66 19.04 -22.09
C LYS A 50 -8.56 17.81 -22.11
N GLU A 51 -8.18 16.79 -22.88
CA GLU A 51 -8.83 15.48 -22.97
C GLU A 51 -7.96 14.36 -22.38
N GLY A 52 -7.01 14.71 -21.50
CA GLY A 52 -6.13 13.75 -20.85
C GLY A 52 -6.76 13.10 -19.63
N VAL A 53 -6.15 12.01 -19.19
CA VAL A 53 -6.54 11.24 -18.02
C VAL A 53 -5.37 11.08 -17.07
N ILE A 54 -5.61 11.31 -15.78
CA ILE A 54 -4.69 10.91 -14.70
C ILE A 54 -5.25 9.61 -14.13
N LEU A 55 -4.39 8.61 -14.01
CA LEU A 55 -4.69 7.36 -13.31
C LEU A 55 -3.89 7.31 -12.01
N ILE A 56 -4.60 7.32 -10.89
CA ILE A 56 -4.01 7.07 -9.57
C ILE A 56 -4.46 5.69 -9.12
N GLU A 57 -3.48 4.85 -8.70
CA GLU A 57 -3.75 3.54 -8.09
C GLU A 57 -3.02 3.44 -6.76
N HIS A 58 -3.72 3.04 -5.73
CA HIS A 58 -3.14 2.78 -4.42
C HIS A 58 -3.99 1.84 -3.57
N ALA A 59 -3.36 1.23 -2.55
CA ALA A 59 -4.08 0.49 -1.51
C ALA A 59 -5.07 1.44 -0.81
N ASP A 60 -6.36 1.11 -0.84
CA ASP A 60 -7.40 1.97 -0.31
C ASP A 60 -7.79 1.61 1.13
N LEU A 61 -8.18 2.62 1.89
CA LEU A 61 -8.50 2.47 3.30
C LEU A 61 -9.67 1.50 3.55
N PHE A 62 -10.67 1.47 2.65
CA PHE A 62 -11.80 0.55 2.78
C PHE A 62 -11.33 -0.92 2.68
N SER A 63 -10.52 -1.26 1.68
CA SER A 63 -9.97 -2.61 1.50
C SER A 63 -9.04 -3.00 2.65
N ILE A 64 -8.21 -2.07 3.12
CA ILE A 64 -7.32 -2.27 4.27
C ILE A 64 -8.12 -2.72 5.51
N ILE A 65 -9.15 -1.97 5.87
CA ILE A 65 -9.95 -2.26 7.07
C ILE A 65 -10.81 -3.51 6.87
N LYS A 66 -11.47 -3.63 5.71
CA LYS A 66 -12.33 -4.77 5.38
C LYS A 66 -11.58 -6.09 5.43
N ASN A 67 -10.39 -6.13 4.86
CA ASN A 67 -9.58 -7.34 4.69
C ASN A 67 -8.55 -7.55 5.82
N ASN A 68 -8.54 -6.67 6.84
CA ASN A 68 -7.59 -6.68 7.96
C ASN A 68 -6.12 -6.62 7.54
N ILE A 69 -5.80 -5.82 6.52
CA ILE A 69 -4.45 -5.64 5.97
C ILE A 69 -3.69 -4.62 6.83
N PHE A 70 -3.34 -5.00 8.07
CA PHE A 70 -2.67 -4.09 8.99
C PHE A 70 -1.17 -3.94 8.72
N ASP A 71 -0.57 -4.89 8.02
CA ASP A 71 0.83 -4.91 7.64
C ASP A 71 1.22 -3.80 6.65
N THR A 72 0.23 -3.12 6.07
CA THR A 72 0.44 -1.93 5.24
C THR A 72 0.76 -0.67 6.06
N PHE A 73 0.50 -0.65 7.39
CA PHE A 73 0.81 0.48 8.24
C PHE A 73 2.31 0.52 8.57
N CYS A 74 3.10 1.10 7.67
CA CYS A 74 4.55 1.21 7.77
C CYS A 74 4.99 2.67 7.62
N HIS A 75 6.25 2.94 7.97
CA HIS A 75 6.83 4.30 7.94
C HIS A 75 6.96 4.90 6.53
N GLU A 76 6.89 4.08 5.48
CA GLU A 76 6.96 4.53 4.09
C GLU A 76 5.64 5.13 3.61
N HIS A 77 4.50 4.71 4.21
CA HIS A 77 3.16 5.18 3.83
C HIS A 77 2.72 6.34 4.73
N TRP A 78 2.74 7.55 4.20
CA TRP A 78 2.35 8.75 4.96
C TRP A 78 0.84 8.85 5.17
N GLU A 79 0.05 8.36 4.19
CA GLU A 79 -1.38 8.58 4.17
C GLU A 79 -2.17 7.33 3.76
N TYR A 80 -3.38 7.22 4.28
CA TYR A 80 -4.34 6.13 3.96
C TYR A 80 -5.67 6.75 3.56
N TYR A 81 -5.92 6.81 2.26
CA TYR A 81 -7.05 7.54 1.72
C TYR A 81 -8.30 6.69 1.58
N SER A 82 -9.46 7.26 1.98
CA SER A 82 -10.76 6.82 1.50
C SER A 82 -11.05 7.44 0.12
N SER A 83 -11.92 6.82 -0.66
CA SER A 83 -12.34 7.35 -1.96
C SER A 83 -12.98 8.73 -1.86
N LYS A 84 -13.73 8.99 -0.78
CA LYS A 84 -14.31 10.30 -0.51
C LYS A 84 -13.22 11.38 -0.41
N VAL A 85 -12.14 11.12 0.30
CA VAL A 85 -11.02 12.08 0.47
C VAL A 85 -10.34 12.33 -0.87
N ILE A 86 -10.05 11.28 -1.67
CA ILE A 86 -9.45 11.43 -3.01
C ILE A 86 -10.34 12.28 -3.91
N ILE A 87 -11.65 11.99 -3.96
CA ILE A 87 -12.59 12.74 -4.79
C ILE A 87 -12.64 14.22 -4.40
N ASP A 88 -12.64 14.53 -3.12
CA ASP A 88 -12.70 15.91 -2.64
C ASP A 88 -11.37 16.65 -2.86
N MET A 89 -10.24 15.97 -2.69
CA MET A 89 -8.92 16.52 -2.97
C MET A 89 -8.76 16.88 -4.45
N VAL A 90 -9.14 15.97 -5.34
CA VAL A 90 -9.09 16.15 -6.80
C VAL A 90 -9.92 17.37 -7.24
N LYS A 91 -11.09 17.57 -6.66
CA LYS A 91 -11.96 18.72 -6.97
C LYS A 91 -11.32 20.08 -6.72
N LYS A 92 -10.44 20.19 -5.72
CA LYS A 92 -9.73 21.44 -5.37
C LYS A 92 -8.79 21.94 -6.49
N HIS A 93 -8.45 21.07 -7.44
CA HIS A 93 -7.46 21.34 -8.50
C HIS A 93 -8.08 21.43 -9.91
N ASN A 94 -9.37 21.80 -10.03
CA ASN A 94 -10.10 21.83 -11.31
C ASN A 94 -10.14 20.48 -12.04
N LEU A 95 -10.04 19.40 -11.28
CA LEU A 95 -10.11 18.02 -11.75
C LEU A 95 -11.38 17.36 -11.19
N ARG A 96 -11.75 16.21 -11.77
CA ARG A 96 -12.79 15.32 -11.22
C ARG A 96 -12.46 13.87 -11.49
N VAL A 97 -12.86 13.00 -10.56
CA VAL A 97 -12.87 11.56 -10.78
C VAL A 97 -14.09 11.20 -11.62
N PHE A 98 -13.91 10.55 -12.76
CA PHE A 98 -15.02 10.16 -13.63
C PHE A 98 -15.27 8.64 -13.63
N ASP A 99 -14.28 7.84 -13.24
CA ASP A 99 -14.41 6.38 -13.09
C ASP A 99 -13.57 5.87 -11.92
N HIS A 100 -13.98 4.73 -11.36
CA HIS A 100 -13.32 4.03 -10.28
C HIS A 100 -13.39 2.54 -10.50
N LYS A 101 -12.31 1.82 -10.19
CA LYS A 101 -12.24 0.36 -10.20
C LYS A 101 -11.49 -0.16 -8.98
N PHE A 102 -11.91 -1.31 -8.47
CA PHE A 102 -11.09 -2.10 -7.55
C PHE A 102 -10.22 -3.11 -8.30
N ASN A 103 -9.08 -3.46 -7.71
CA ASN A 103 -8.29 -4.62 -8.09
C ASN A 103 -7.70 -5.29 -6.82
N ASP A 104 -7.04 -6.45 -6.99
CA ASP A 104 -6.51 -7.23 -5.88
C ASP A 104 -5.03 -6.93 -5.57
N ILE A 105 -4.46 -5.91 -6.19
CA ILE A 105 -3.06 -5.51 -5.96
C ILE A 105 -2.89 -5.08 -4.50
N ASN A 106 -1.81 -5.52 -3.86
CA ASN A 106 -1.49 -5.24 -2.46
C ASN A 106 -2.58 -5.66 -1.44
N GLY A 107 -3.44 -6.63 -1.81
CA GLY A 107 -4.56 -7.08 -0.98
C GLY A 107 -5.85 -6.28 -1.15
N GLY A 108 -5.86 -5.34 -2.08
CA GLY A 108 -6.98 -4.50 -2.47
C GLY A 108 -6.56 -3.07 -2.70
N SER A 109 -6.64 -2.64 -3.97
CA SER A 109 -6.34 -1.27 -4.39
C SER A 109 -7.50 -0.66 -5.15
N SER A 110 -7.55 0.65 -5.13
CA SER A 110 -8.48 1.47 -5.90
C SER A 110 -7.76 2.20 -7.02
N GLN A 111 -8.34 2.14 -8.22
CA GLN A 111 -7.94 2.91 -9.39
C GLN A 111 -8.91 4.07 -9.60
N TYR A 112 -8.40 5.30 -9.62
CA TYR A 112 -9.15 6.52 -9.86
C TYR A 112 -8.79 7.10 -11.21
N PHE A 113 -9.76 7.17 -12.11
CA PHE A 113 -9.61 7.79 -13.42
C PHE A 113 -10.08 9.25 -13.33
N ILE A 114 -9.16 10.17 -13.51
CA ILE A 114 -9.33 11.60 -13.23
C ILE A 114 -9.15 12.38 -14.54
N CYS A 115 -9.96 13.39 -14.75
CA CYS A 115 -9.86 14.30 -15.89
C CYS A 115 -10.11 15.75 -15.45
N HIS A 116 -9.90 16.71 -16.36
CA HIS A 116 -10.31 18.09 -16.11
C HIS A 116 -11.82 18.19 -15.83
N LYS A 117 -12.20 19.12 -14.96
CA LYS A 117 -13.61 19.33 -14.59
C LYS A 117 -14.54 19.41 -15.79
N ASN A 118 -14.12 20.12 -16.85
CA ASN A 118 -14.88 20.39 -18.06
C ASN A 118 -14.59 19.41 -19.21
N ALA A 119 -13.83 18.33 -19.00
CA ALA A 119 -13.57 17.33 -20.03
C ALA A 119 -14.85 16.54 -20.37
N LYS A 120 -14.93 16.01 -21.61
CA LYS A 120 -16.13 15.33 -22.14
C LYS A 120 -16.43 13.95 -21.54
N TYR A 121 -15.58 13.42 -20.65
CA TYR A 121 -15.81 12.11 -20.04
C TYR A 121 -17.09 12.09 -19.19
N VAL A 122 -17.94 11.09 -19.40
CA VAL A 122 -19.14 10.90 -18.57
C VAL A 122 -18.74 10.32 -17.22
N THR A 123 -19.22 10.88 -16.13
CA THR A 123 -19.02 10.32 -14.79
C THR A 123 -19.79 9.02 -14.64
N LYS A 124 -19.10 7.91 -14.40
CA LYS A 124 -19.70 6.59 -14.30
C LYS A 124 -20.36 6.35 -12.94
N ARG A 125 -21.28 5.37 -12.92
CA ARG A 125 -21.99 4.94 -11.71
C ARG A 125 -21.02 4.39 -10.63
N SER A 126 -19.85 3.93 -11.03
CA SER A 126 -18.78 3.45 -10.14
C SER A 126 -18.48 4.44 -9.00
N ILE A 127 -18.51 5.76 -9.28
CA ILE A 127 -18.26 6.80 -8.29
C ILE A 127 -19.36 6.83 -7.21
N LYS A 128 -20.64 6.74 -7.61
CA LYS A 128 -21.74 6.66 -6.64
C LYS A 128 -21.67 5.37 -5.84
N ASN A 129 -21.29 4.28 -6.49
CA ASN A 129 -21.21 2.96 -5.85
C ASN A 129 -20.13 2.94 -4.76
N ILE A 130 -18.91 3.43 -5.03
CA ILE A 130 -17.84 3.42 -4.03
C ILE A 130 -18.18 4.29 -2.82
N LEU A 131 -18.76 5.50 -3.05
CA LEU A 131 -19.19 6.36 -1.95
C LEU A 131 -20.31 5.71 -1.11
N ALA A 132 -21.24 4.99 -1.74
CA ALA A 132 -22.27 4.23 -1.03
C ALA A 132 -21.68 3.07 -0.22
N ILE A 133 -20.69 2.37 -0.76
CA ILE A 133 -19.96 1.29 -0.07
C ILE A 133 -19.27 1.85 1.17
N GLU A 134 -18.48 2.92 1.05
CA GLU A 134 -17.77 3.54 2.17
C GLU A 134 -18.74 4.06 3.24
N LYS A 135 -19.86 4.68 2.83
CA LYS A 135 -20.90 5.15 3.76
C LYS A 135 -21.54 3.98 4.50
N LYS A 136 -21.92 2.89 3.81
CA LYS A 136 -22.48 1.70 4.43
C LYS A 136 -21.49 1.04 5.39
N PHE A 137 -20.21 1.04 5.05
CA PHE A 137 -19.12 0.51 5.88
C PHE A 137 -18.80 1.42 7.07
N GLN A 138 -19.32 2.63 7.10
CA GLN A 138 -19.07 3.64 8.14
C GLN A 138 -17.57 3.96 8.29
N ILE A 139 -16.86 4.17 7.17
CA ILE A 139 -15.41 4.36 7.16
C ILE A 139 -14.93 5.59 7.97
N THR A 140 -15.82 6.54 8.25
CA THR A 140 -15.54 7.72 9.09
C THR A 140 -15.86 7.50 10.57
N ASN A 141 -16.42 6.35 10.95
CA ASN A 141 -16.82 6.07 12.32
C ASN A 141 -15.68 5.41 13.08
N ILE A 142 -15.32 5.99 14.23
CA ILE A 142 -14.26 5.43 15.10
C ILE A 142 -14.52 3.98 15.54
N ILE A 143 -15.79 3.57 15.63
CA ILE A 143 -16.15 2.19 16.01
C ILE A 143 -15.65 1.21 14.96
N THR A 144 -15.66 1.56 13.66
CA THR A 144 -15.13 0.72 12.58
C THR A 144 -13.65 0.40 12.82
N TYR A 145 -12.87 1.37 13.26
CA TYR A 145 -11.45 1.19 13.57
C TYR A 145 -11.23 0.38 14.85
N LYS A 146 -12.05 0.60 15.88
CA LYS A 146 -11.99 -0.23 17.10
C LYS A 146 -12.26 -1.70 16.80
N ILE A 147 -13.24 -2.00 15.93
CA ILE A 147 -13.52 -3.37 15.49
C ILE A 147 -12.35 -3.94 14.69
N PHE A 148 -11.77 -3.15 13.78
CA PHE A 148 -10.57 -3.55 13.03
C PHE A 148 -9.41 -3.93 13.96
N PHE A 149 -9.05 -3.06 14.92
CA PHE A 149 -7.99 -3.35 15.87
C PHE A 149 -8.28 -4.57 16.75
N LYS A 150 -9.53 -4.77 17.17
CA LYS A 150 -9.93 -5.99 17.89
C LYS A 150 -9.65 -7.24 17.07
N LYS A 151 -10.02 -7.25 15.78
CA LYS A 151 -9.74 -8.38 14.88
C LYS A 151 -8.24 -8.64 14.72
N ILE A 152 -7.44 -7.58 14.54
CA ILE A 152 -5.98 -7.73 14.46
C ILE A 152 -5.42 -8.36 15.73
N HIS A 153 -5.92 -7.95 16.89
CA HIS A 153 -5.52 -8.53 18.18
C HIS A 153 -5.87 -10.03 18.31
N GLU A 154 -7.05 -10.41 17.81
CA GLU A 154 -7.47 -11.82 17.76
C GLU A 154 -6.57 -12.63 16.80
N ILE A 155 -6.20 -12.07 15.64
CA ILE A 155 -5.25 -12.69 14.70
C ILE A 155 -3.88 -12.89 15.37
N LYS A 156 -3.36 -11.84 16.03
CA LYS A 156 -2.12 -11.92 16.82
C LYS A 156 -2.17 -13.07 17.83
N LYS A 157 -3.21 -13.11 18.66
CA LYS A 157 -3.37 -14.15 19.68
C LYS A 157 -3.39 -15.56 19.10
N LYS A 158 -4.14 -15.77 18.01
CA LYS A 158 -4.22 -17.06 17.32
C LYS A 158 -2.87 -17.48 16.73
N LEU A 159 -2.15 -16.55 16.11
CA LEU A 159 -0.83 -16.85 15.51
C LEU A 159 0.20 -17.18 16.59
N LEU A 160 0.30 -16.36 17.65
CA LEU A 160 1.23 -16.61 18.75
C LEU A 160 0.96 -17.94 19.45
N ASN A 161 -0.32 -18.31 19.65
CA ASN A 161 -0.66 -19.64 20.21
C ASN A 161 -0.17 -20.77 19.31
N LYS A 162 -0.36 -20.67 17.99
CA LYS A 162 0.16 -21.68 17.04
C LYS A 162 1.68 -21.78 17.09
N ILE A 163 2.39 -20.65 17.08
CA ILE A 163 3.85 -20.59 17.18
C ILE A 163 4.30 -21.29 18.48
N ASN A 164 3.68 -20.95 19.60
CA ASN A 164 4.02 -21.55 20.90
C ASN A 164 3.82 -23.08 20.94
N ILE A 165 2.74 -23.59 20.32
CA ILE A 165 2.50 -25.04 20.22
C ILE A 165 3.61 -25.71 19.39
N ILE A 166 3.99 -25.10 18.26
CA ILE A 166 5.06 -25.61 17.38
C ILE A 166 6.39 -25.69 18.16
N LEU A 167 6.75 -24.61 18.86
CA LEU A 167 7.98 -24.53 19.63
C LEU A 167 8.01 -25.50 20.83
N LYS A 168 6.88 -25.68 21.54
CA LYS A 168 6.75 -26.68 22.61
C LYS A 168 7.01 -28.11 22.10
N ASN A 169 6.64 -28.39 20.86
CA ASN A 169 6.91 -29.66 20.20
C ASN A 169 8.34 -29.75 19.62
N LYS A 170 9.25 -28.82 20.00
CA LYS A 170 10.65 -28.76 19.55
C LYS A 170 10.78 -28.67 18.02
N LYS A 171 9.79 -28.08 17.35
CA LYS A 171 9.78 -27.88 15.91
C LYS A 171 10.38 -26.52 15.53
N ILE A 172 11.02 -26.46 14.38
CA ILE A 172 11.75 -25.29 13.89
C ILE A 172 10.86 -24.49 12.94
N ILE A 173 10.82 -23.17 13.16
CA ILE A 173 10.09 -22.24 12.30
C ILE A 173 11.09 -21.30 11.62
N HIS A 174 11.02 -21.16 10.31
CA HIS A 174 11.64 -20.06 9.57
C HIS A 174 10.57 -19.10 9.03
N GLY A 175 10.92 -17.82 8.90
CA GLY A 175 10.13 -16.87 8.13
C GLY A 175 10.43 -17.03 6.62
N TYR A 176 9.51 -16.62 5.75
CA TYR A 176 9.70 -16.59 4.32
C TYR A 176 9.30 -15.23 3.75
N GLY A 177 10.29 -14.50 3.21
CA GLY A 177 10.16 -13.14 2.70
C GLY A 177 10.50 -12.06 3.74
N ALA A 178 11.66 -11.42 3.63
CA ALA A 178 12.06 -10.28 4.47
C ALA A 178 11.50 -8.97 3.85
N SER A 179 10.18 -8.82 3.84
CA SER A 179 9.49 -7.66 3.29
C SER A 179 9.25 -6.56 4.33
N THR A 180 8.96 -5.32 3.90
CA THR A 180 8.55 -4.23 4.80
C THR A 180 7.28 -4.63 5.57
N LYS A 181 6.29 -5.20 4.89
CA LYS A 181 5.05 -5.69 5.50
C LYS A 181 5.31 -6.80 6.52
N GLY A 182 6.18 -7.75 6.19
CA GLY A 182 6.60 -8.80 7.12
C GLY A 182 7.23 -8.23 8.38
N ASN A 183 8.04 -7.18 8.28
CA ASN A 183 8.62 -6.51 9.44
C ASN A 183 7.55 -5.87 10.34
N VAL A 184 6.51 -5.23 9.75
CA VAL A 184 5.37 -4.69 10.51
C VAL A 184 4.68 -5.80 11.30
N LEU A 185 4.42 -6.95 10.66
CA LEU A 185 3.80 -8.10 11.30
C LEU A 185 4.65 -8.62 12.47
N LEU A 186 5.93 -8.84 12.24
CA LEU A 186 6.84 -9.37 13.25
C LEU A 186 6.93 -8.44 14.47
N GLN A 187 7.15 -7.14 14.23
CA GLN A 187 7.26 -6.14 15.30
C GLN A 187 5.97 -6.00 16.09
N TYR A 188 4.83 -5.81 15.40
CA TYR A 188 3.55 -5.62 16.05
C TYR A 188 3.10 -6.85 16.85
N PHE A 189 3.40 -8.05 16.35
CA PHE A 189 3.07 -9.29 17.05
C PHE A 189 4.08 -9.67 18.13
N GLY A 190 5.25 -9.04 18.16
CA GLY A 190 6.31 -9.35 19.09
C GLY A 190 6.96 -10.71 18.80
N ILE A 191 7.14 -11.02 17.52
CA ILE A 191 7.82 -12.23 17.03
C ILE A 191 9.25 -11.87 16.69
N ASP A 192 10.21 -12.49 17.38
CA ASP A 192 11.62 -12.20 17.23
C ASP A 192 12.46 -13.49 16.99
N LYS A 193 13.78 -13.36 17.13
CA LYS A 193 14.73 -14.47 16.97
C LYS A 193 14.53 -15.65 17.93
N ASN A 194 13.78 -15.47 19.02
CA ASN A 194 13.49 -16.54 19.97
C ASN A 194 12.39 -17.48 19.47
N GLN A 195 11.50 -16.97 18.60
CA GLN A 195 10.43 -17.78 17.99
C GLN A 195 10.77 -18.22 16.57
N ILE A 196 11.45 -17.37 15.78
CA ILE A 196 11.82 -17.64 14.39
C ILE A 196 13.33 -17.61 14.24
N GLN A 197 13.91 -18.73 13.84
CA GLN A 197 15.36 -18.90 13.80
C GLN A 197 16.01 -18.08 12.68
N TYR A 198 15.43 -18.09 11.48
CA TYR A 198 15.89 -17.36 10.29
C TYR A 198 14.72 -16.88 9.44
N ILE A 199 14.97 -15.87 8.60
CA ILE A 199 14.07 -15.52 7.50
C ILE A 199 14.75 -15.85 6.18
N ALA A 200 14.09 -16.67 5.37
CA ALA A 200 14.50 -16.97 4.01
C ALA A 200 14.09 -15.83 3.07
N ASP A 201 15.01 -15.36 2.23
CA ASP A 201 14.72 -14.37 1.18
C ASP A 201 15.46 -14.76 -0.11
N ARG A 202 14.99 -14.23 -1.24
CA ARG A 202 15.62 -14.42 -2.55
C ARG A 202 16.56 -13.29 -2.95
N ASN A 203 16.45 -12.13 -2.30
CA ASN A 203 17.27 -10.97 -2.62
C ASN A 203 18.65 -11.07 -1.96
N PRO A 204 19.75 -11.24 -2.74
CA PRO A 204 21.10 -11.36 -2.19
C PRO A 204 21.55 -10.15 -1.35
N LEU A 205 21.02 -8.97 -1.65
CA LEU A 205 21.34 -7.74 -0.91
C LEU A 205 20.87 -7.77 0.54
N LYS A 206 19.98 -8.69 0.90
CA LYS A 206 19.46 -8.86 2.26
C LYS A 206 20.20 -9.96 3.05
N PHE A 207 20.96 -10.83 2.39
CA PHE A 207 21.61 -11.95 3.06
C PHE A 207 22.60 -11.48 4.12
N ASN A 208 22.64 -12.22 5.24
CA ASN A 208 23.44 -11.94 6.43
C ASN A 208 23.09 -10.61 7.14
N LYS A 209 22.04 -9.91 6.73
CA LYS A 209 21.46 -8.80 7.46
C LYS A 209 20.41 -9.31 8.45
N PHE A 210 19.88 -8.41 9.25
CA PHE A 210 18.89 -8.70 10.28
C PHE A 210 17.62 -7.90 10.05
N THR A 211 16.48 -8.46 10.46
CA THR A 211 15.22 -7.72 10.47
C THR A 211 15.27 -6.59 11.50
N PRO A 212 14.81 -5.38 11.14
CA PRO A 212 14.78 -4.25 12.07
C PRO A 212 13.86 -4.55 13.26
N GLY A 213 14.31 -4.19 14.45
CA GLY A 213 13.55 -4.33 15.69
C GLY A 213 13.38 -5.75 16.23
N THR A 214 13.43 -6.79 15.40
CA THR A 214 13.23 -8.19 15.80
C THR A 214 14.51 -9.05 15.72
N CYS A 215 15.57 -8.53 15.11
CA CYS A 215 16.91 -9.11 15.04
C CYS A 215 16.95 -10.56 14.52
N ILE A 216 16.06 -10.94 13.61
CA ILE A 216 16.07 -12.25 12.98
C ILE A 216 17.03 -12.21 11.78
N LYS A 217 17.98 -13.14 11.72
CA LYS A 217 18.97 -13.21 10.63
C LYS A 217 18.30 -13.61 9.30
N ILE A 218 18.63 -12.89 8.24
CA ILE A 218 18.14 -13.18 6.88
C ILE A 218 19.16 -14.07 6.16
N ILE A 219 18.70 -15.18 5.62
CA ILE A 219 19.50 -16.16 4.88
C ILE A 219 18.89 -16.42 3.50
N SER A 220 19.68 -16.99 2.58
CA SER A 220 19.13 -17.38 1.29
C SER A 220 18.09 -18.51 1.41
N GLU A 221 17.10 -18.54 0.52
CA GLU A 221 16.14 -19.64 0.45
C GLU A 221 16.83 -21.01 0.35
N LYS A 222 17.93 -21.09 -0.42
CA LYS A 222 18.73 -22.32 -0.57
C LYS A 222 19.30 -22.83 0.76
N ILE A 223 19.83 -21.94 1.59
CA ILE A 223 20.34 -22.28 2.93
C ILE A 223 19.21 -22.70 3.84
N SER A 224 18.11 -21.94 3.86
CA SER A 224 16.94 -22.26 4.67
C SER A 224 16.39 -23.66 4.37
N ARG A 225 16.27 -24.02 3.09
CA ARG A 225 15.83 -25.37 2.66
C ARG A 225 16.77 -26.48 3.09
N LYS A 226 18.10 -26.24 3.08
CA LYS A 226 19.09 -27.21 3.59
C LYS A 226 18.97 -27.44 5.09
N LEU A 227 18.59 -26.41 5.87
CA LEU A 227 18.38 -26.50 7.31
C LEU A 227 17.06 -27.23 7.68
N ARG A 228 16.18 -27.50 6.71
CA ARG A 228 14.94 -28.28 6.83
C ARG A 228 14.04 -27.83 8.00
N PRO A 229 13.59 -26.55 8.05
CA PRO A 229 12.63 -26.15 9.07
C PRO A 229 11.33 -26.94 8.90
N ASP A 230 10.65 -27.22 10.03
CA ASP A 230 9.37 -27.91 10.01
C ASP A 230 8.24 -27.03 9.45
N TYR A 231 8.36 -25.70 9.64
CA TYR A 231 7.34 -24.73 9.23
C TYR A 231 7.96 -23.47 8.62
N TYR A 232 7.22 -22.86 7.71
CA TYR A 232 7.46 -21.52 7.24
C TYR A 232 6.33 -20.58 7.64
N LEU A 233 6.67 -19.45 8.28
CA LEU A 233 5.78 -18.30 8.38
C LEU A 233 6.00 -17.40 7.18
N VAL A 234 5.02 -17.33 6.28
CA VAL A 234 5.09 -16.44 5.11
C VAL A 234 4.79 -15.02 5.55
N LEU A 235 5.70 -14.08 5.18
CA LEU A 235 5.70 -12.68 5.62
C LEU A 235 5.46 -11.70 4.46
#